data_8d7de35a7ce3be36055d9f96046639d7
#
_entry.id   8d7de35a7ce3be36055d9f96046639d7
#
_cell.length_a   1.000
_cell.length_b   1.000
_cell.length_c   1.000
_cell.angle_alpha   90.00
_cell.angle_beta   90.00
_cell.angle_gamma   90.00
#
_symmetry.space_group_name_H-M   'P 1'
#
loop_
_entity.id
_entity.type
_entity.pdbx_description
1 polymer ?
#
loop_
_entity_poly.entity_id
_entity_poly.type
_entity_poly.pdbx_seq_one_letter_code
_entity_poly.pdbx_strand_id
1 'polypeptide(L)'
;MRKIYTSVDLGSDSIKILVAEIYNKKLNVLAVSNVKSSGIKKGLIVDANEILVSLREAISEIEGKLMITIDKVIASVPSYYSTFEIVTGEVDIDEYGKITGLDVVKVLQKAVKSKLKMDRELVTIIPIYYIVDDKKNIKDPKNLIGKKLGVKAMMATTPSKNVQSIISIFQSLGIDVVDVNLGSIADYNEFKNNTSDTGVSAVINIGHDITTVSLFNKGIIINSEVIQIGGKNIDNDISYVFKLDKKDSSKLKENFAVAHKKFSRVNDVKEAVTTNRDLISITQYDISQVVMSRLTEILKLAKKQTYLLTNREISYIIITGGTAELPGMSYLVEEIFGSNVKVGNIDTIGIRNNKYSTVSGLIKGINDKLESRDKEYTMIDLDNDASGQNKLSINDSSVLNKVFGYFFDN
;
A
#
# COMPACT_ATOMS: atom_id res chain seq x y z
N MET A 1 12.58 6.23 -22.93
CA MET A 1 12.59 4.88 -22.33
C MET A 1 11.21 4.56 -21.80
N ARG A 2 10.69 3.34 -21.99
CA ARG A 2 9.41 2.91 -21.38
C ARG A 2 9.64 2.69 -19.89
N LYS A 3 8.76 3.25 -19.04
CA LYS A 3 8.87 3.13 -17.58
C LYS A 3 7.93 2.02 -17.10
N ILE A 4 8.44 0.79 -17.03
CA ILE A 4 7.66 -0.40 -16.65
C ILE A 4 8.08 -0.86 -15.25
N TYR A 5 7.08 -1.06 -14.39
CA TYR A 5 7.28 -1.44 -13.00
C TYR A 5 6.45 -2.67 -12.64
N THR A 6 6.98 -3.49 -11.75
CA THR A 6 6.28 -4.62 -11.14
C THR A 6 6.11 -4.36 -9.65
N SER A 7 4.88 -4.36 -9.18
CA SER A 7 4.55 -4.21 -7.76
C SER A 7 3.82 -5.43 -7.21
N VAL A 8 4.06 -5.75 -5.94
CA VAL A 8 3.47 -6.90 -5.25
C VAL A 8 2.90 -6.49 -3.91
N ASP A 9 1.67 -6.92 -3.64
CA ASP A 9 1.00 -6.81 -2.35
C ASP A 9 0.73 -8.22 -1.79
N LEU A 10 1.32 -8.51 -0.63
CA LEU A 10 1.18 -9.78 0.08
C LEU A 10 0.03 -9.68 1.09
N GLY A 11 -1.20 -9.77 0.61
CA GLY A 11 -2.39 -9.67 1.45
C GLY A 11 -2.79 -10.99 2.13
N SER A 12 -3.54 -10.91 3.24
CA SER A 12 -4.01 -12.11 3.99
C SER A 12 -5.04 -12.94 3.23
N ASP A 13 -5.75 -12.36 2.27
CA ASP A 13 -6.72 -13.08 1.43
C ASP A 13 -6.12 -13.47 0.08
N SER A 14 -5.38 -12.56 -0.52
CA SER A 14 -4.81 -12.77 -1.86
C SER A 14 -3.50 -12.02 -2.05
N ILE A 15 -2.60 -12.63 -2.82
CA ILE A 15 -1.41 -11.99 -3.37
C ILE A 15 -1.81 -11.29 -4.65
N LYS A 16 -1.43 -10.04 -4.81
CA LYS A 16 -1.67 -9.26 -6.01
C LYS A 16 -0.37 -8.82 -6.61
N ILE A 17 -0.23 -9.00 -7.92
CA ILE A 17 0.91 -8.52 -8.70
C ILE A 17 0.37 -7.64 -9.81
N LEU A 18 0.95 -6.48 -9.97
CA LEU A 18 0.64 -5.55 -11.04
C LEU A 18 1.91 -5.22 -11.81
N VAL A 19 1.88 -5.46 -13.12
CA VAL A 19 2.88 -4.94 -14.06
C VAL A 19 2.21 -3.82 -14.86
N ALA A 20 2.78 -2.64 -14.79
CA ALA A 20 2.24 -1.47 -15.47
C ALA A 20 3.33 -0.55 -16.01
N GLU A 21 3.00 0.13 -17.09
CA GLU A 21 3.80 1.18 -17.70
C GLU A 21 3.29 2.55 -17.26
N ILE A 22 4.19 3.46 -16.94
CA ILE A 22 3.87 4.88 -16.79
C ILE A 22 4.18 5.59 -18.11
N TYR A 23 3.13 6.04 -18.77
CA TYR A 23 3.24 6.81 -20.00
C TYR A 23 2.37 8.07 -19.95
N ASN A 24 2.96 9.22 -20.24
CA ASN A 24 2.29 10.52 -20.11
C ASN A 24 1.62 10.74 -18.74
N LYS A 25 2.32 10.38 -17.67
CA LYS A 25 1.85 10.44 -16.27
C LYS A 25 0.61 9.57 -15.98
N LYS A 26 0.24 8.67 -16.89
CA LYS A 26 -0.86 7.71 -16.71
C LYS A 26 -0.30 6.32 -16.51
N LEU A 27 -0.95 5.58 -15.61
CA LEU A 27 -0.65 4.19 -15.36
C LEU A 27 -1.44 3.32 -16.35
N ASN A 28 -0.74 2.56 -17.18
CA ASN A 28 -1.29 1.62 -18.15
C ASN A 28 -0.98 0.19 -17.68
N VAL A 29 -2.02 -0.58 -17.37
CA VAL A 29 -1.88 -1.98 -16.93
C VAL A 29 -1.42 -2.84 -18.10
N LEU A 30 -0.32 -3.55 -17.93
CA LEU A 30 0.17 -4.57 -18.87
C LEU A 30 -0.32 -5.96 -18.46
N ALA A 31 -0.20 -6.31 -17.18
CA ALA A 31 -0.77 -7.53 -16.64
C ALA A 31 -1.08 -7.37 -15.14
N VAL A 32 -2.05 -8.14 -14.68
CA VAL A 32 -2.42 -8.24 -13.27
C VAL A 32 -2.68 -9.69 -12.90
N SER A 33 -2.24 -10.08 -11.70
CA SER A 33 -2.53 -11.35 -11.05
C SER A 33 -3.18 -11.12 -9.70
N ASN A 34 -4.09 -12.01 -9.31
CA ASN A 34 -4.75 -12.02 -8.01
C ASN A 34 -5.01 -13.45 -7.59
N VAL A 35 -4.05 -14.03 -6.87
CA VAL A 35 -4.07 -15.43 -6.44
C VAL A 35 -4.42 -15.52 -4.96
N LYS A 36 -5.17 -16.55 -4.56
CA LYS A 36 -5.51 -16.78 -3.15
C LYS A 36 -4.24 -16.95 -2.33
N SER A 37 -4.18 -16.24 -1.20
CA SER A 37 -3.02 -16.27 -0.31
C SER A 37 -3.13 -17.38 0.72
N SER A 38 -2.00 -18.03 1.00
CA SER A 38 -1.79 -18.86 2.18
C SER A 38 -0.49 -18.41 2.88
N GLY A 39 -0.32 -18.81 4.15
CA GLY A 39 0.88 -18.43 4.92
C GLY A 39 0.92 -16.98 5.44
N ILE A 40 -0.13 -16.18 5.21
CA ILE A 40 -0.27 -14.82 5.72
C ILE A 40 -1.46 -14.73 6.68
N LYS A 41 -1.23 -14.19 7.86
CA LYS A 41 -2.29 -13.91 8.85
C LYS A 41 -2.14 -12.49 9.36
N LYS A 42 -3.25 -11.75 9.35
CA LYS A 42 -3.28 -10.36 9.82
C LYS A 42 -2.20 -9.47 9.17
N GLY A 43 -1.92 -9.71 7.87
CA GLY A 43 -0.90 -8.99 7.12
C GLY A 43 0.55 -9.38 7.42
N LEU A 44 0.80 -10.35 8.28
CA LEU A 44 2.13 -10.84 8.62
C LEU A 44 2.38 -12.24 8.06
N ILE A 45 3.59 -12.48 7.59
CA ILE A 45 4.03 -13.80 7.11
C ILE A 45 4.17 -14.72 8.33
N VAL A 46 3.41 -15.82 8.34
CA VAL A 46 3.43 -16.84 9.40
C VAL A 46 3.97 -18.17 8.91
N ASP A 47 3.86 -18.46 7.61
CA ASP A 47 4.43 -19.65 6.97
C ASP A 47 5.03 -19.27 5.61
N ALA A 48 6.37 -19.36 5.53
CA ALA A 48 7.11 -19.01 4.32
C ALA A 48 6.89 -20.02 3.19
N ASN A 49 6.69 -21.31 3.48
CA ASN A 49 6.51 -22.34 2.46
C ASN A 49 5.14 -22.18 1.78
N GLU A 50 4.09 -21.95 2.55
CA GLU A 50 2.75 -21.75 1.99
C GLU A 50 2.70 -20.50 1.09
N ILE A 51 3.32 -19.39 1.51
CA ILE A 51 3.32 -18.17 0.71
C ILE A 51 4.12 -18.34 -0.59
N LEU A 52 5.22 -19.09 -0.58
CA LEU A 52 6.02 -19.36 -1.78
C LEU A 52 5.21 -20.08 -2.86
N VAL A 53 4.31 -20.99 -2.49
CA VAL A 53 3.42 -21.66 -3.45
C VAL A 53 2.50 -20.67 -4.14
N SER A 54 1.77 -19.87 -3.35
CA SER A 54 0.85 -18.84 -3.88
C SER A 54 1.58 -17.75 -4.69
N LEU A 55 2.79 -17.37 -4.26
CA LEU A 55 3.57 -16.34 -4.93
C LEU A 55 4.13 -16.84 -6.28
N ARG A 56 4.59 -18.09 -6.36
CA ARG A 56 5.02 -18.71 -7.63
C ARG A 56 3.86 -18.79 -8.62
N GLU A 57 2.68 -19.17 -8.17
CA GLU A 57 1.48 -19.19 -9.02
C GLU A 57 1.20 -17.78 -9.58
N ALA A 58 1.21 -16.76 -8.73
CA ALA A 58 0.95 -15.38 -9.13
C ALA A 58 2.01 -14.84 -10.12
N ILE A 59 3.29 -15.16 -9.90
CA ILE A 59 4.40 -14.78 -10.79
C ILE A 59 4.26 -15.49 -12.14
N SER A 60 4.08 -16.81 -12.14
CA SER A 60 3.95 -17.60 -13.37
C SER A 60 2.76 -17.15 -14.22
N GLU A 61 1.67 -16.71 -13.60
CA GLU A 61 0.52 -16.14 -14.32
C GLU A 61 0.92 -14.86 -15.08
N ILE A 62 1.69 -13.97 -14.47
CA ILE A 62 2.16 -12.73 -15.10
C ILE A 62 3.18 -13.02 -16.19
N GLU A 63 4.18 -13.87 -15.90
CA GLU A 63 5.23 -14.24 -16.85
C GLU A 63 4.64 -14.92 -18.09
N GLY A 64 3.64 -15.80 -17.90
CA GLY A 64 2.93 -16.43 -19.01
C GLY A 64 2.10 -15.47 -19.85
N LYS A 65 1.50 -14.44 -19.24
CA LYS A 65 0.74 -13.41 -19.96
C LYS A 65 1.60 -12.47 -20.79
N LEU A 66 2.78 -12.11 -20.27
CA LEU A 66 3.65 -11.12 -20.89
C LEU A 66 4.83 -11.73 -21.66
N MET A 67 5.06 -13.04 -21.52
CA MET A 67 6.19 -13.75 -22.11
C MET A 67 7.55 -13.17 -21.68
N ILE A 68 7.66 -12.80 -20.40
CA ILE A 68 8.85 -12.20 -19.77
C ILE A 68 9.20 -12.96 -18.50
N THR A 69 10.39 -12.70 -17.96
CA THR A 69 10.79 -13.13 -16.61
C THR A 69 10.76 -11.92 -15.68
N ILE A 70 10.18 -12.11 -14.47
CA ILE A 70 10.18 -11.09 -13.42
C ILE A 70 11.40 -11.31 -12.53
N ASP A 71 12.36 -10.41 -12.60
CA ASP A 71 13.59 -10.43 -11.79
C ASP A 71 13.61 -9.33 -10.70
N LYS A 72 12.72 -8.35 -10.79
CA LYS A 72 12.65 -7.19 -9.87
C LYS A 72 11.23 -6.82 -9.52
N VAL A 73 11.01 -6.46 -8.24
CA VAL A 73 9.70 -6.04 -7.73
C VAL A 73 9.80 -4.91 -6.72
N ILE A 74 8.71 -4.16 -6.59
CA ILE A 74 8.43 -3.29 -5.45
C ILE A 74 7.42 -4.02 -4.56
N ALA A 75 7.67 -4.11 -3.26
CA ALA A 75 6.78 -4.84 -2.37
C ALA A 75 6.12 -3.93 -1.31
N SER A 76 4.85 -4.24 -0.98
CA SER A 76 4.19 -3.64 0.16
C SER A 76 4.71 -4.25 1.47
N VAL A 77 4.84 -3.41 2.49
CA VAL A 77 5.16 -3.83 3.87
C VAL A 77 3.96 -3.50 4.76
N PRO A 78 3.58 -4.40 5.67
CA PRO A 78 2.47 -4.14 6.58
C PRO A 78 2.79 -3.00 7.54
N SER A 79 1.75 -2.21 7.87
CA SER A 79 1.89 -1.05 8.77
C SER A 79 2.01 -1.41 10.26
N TYR A 80 2.09 -2.70 10.61
CA TYR A 80 2.24 -3.15 12.00
C TYR A 80 3.49 -2.61 12.66
N TYR A 81 3.31 -1.97 13.82
CA TYR A 81 4.39 -1.42 14.63
C TYR A 81 5.29 -0.43 13.88
N SER A 82 4.77 0.17 12.82
CA SER A 82 5.46 1.26 12.13
C SER A 82 5.53 2.48 13.02
N THR A 83 6.64 3.23 12.95
CA THR A 83 6.80 4.50 13.66
C THR A 83 7.09 5.60 12.68
N PHE A 84 6.60 6.79 13.02
CA PHE A 84 6.71 8.00 12.21
C PHE A 84 7.35 9.08 13.07
N GLU A 85 8.59 9.44 12.74
CA GLU A 85 9.37 10.37 13.54
C GLU A 85 9.93 11.51 12.68
N ILE A 86 9.88 12.73 13.23
CA ILE A 86 10.55 13.86 12.62
C ILE A 86 12.04 13.75 12.90
N VAL A 87 12.82 13.74 11.83
CA VAL A 87 14.28 13.71 11.87
C VAL A 87 14.86 14.95 11.21
N THR A 88 16.06 15.33 11.63
CA THR A 88 16.81 16.43 11.06
C THR A 88 18.22 15.99 10.75
N GLY A 89 18.79 16.53 9.68
CA GLY A 89 20.19 16.34 9.29
C GLY A 89 20.75 17.63 8.73
N GLU A 90 22.06 17.78 8.76
CA GLU A 90 22.80 18.92 8.19
C GLU A 90 24.13 18.44 7.63
N VAL A 91 24.50 18.91 6.44
CA VAL A 91 25.78 18.64 5.78
C VAL A 91 26.38 19.93 5.28
N ASP A 92 27.70 20.01 5.25
CA ASP A 92 28.43 21.10 4.61
C ASP A 92 28.46 20.83 3.10
N ILE A 93 28.40 21.90 2.30
CA ILE A 93 28.46 21.87 0.85
C ILE A 93 29.88 22.20 0.39
N ASP A 94 30.36 21.49 -0.62
CA ASP A 94 31.71 21.67 -1.15
C ASP A 94 31.97 23.09 -1.72
N GLU A 95 33.21 23.40 -1.99
CA GLU A 95 33.76 24.77 -2.27
C GLU A 95 33.01 25.57 -3.36
N TYR A 96 32.29 24.91 -4.29
CA TYR A 96 31.53 25.61 -5.33
C TYR A 96 30.14 26.07 -4.89
N GLY A 97 29.73 25.73 -3.69
CA GLY A 97 28.49 26.20 -3.07
C GLY A 97 27.18 25.82 -3.77
N LYS A 98 27.24 25.07 -4.86
CA LYS A 98 26.03 24.62 -5.60
C LYS A 98 25.56 23.26 -5.10
N ILE A 99 24.33 23.23 -4.56
CA ILE A 99 23.74 22.02 -4.00
C ILE A 99 23.38 21.05 -5.15
N THR A 100 23.88 19.81 -5.00
CA THR A 100 23.65 18.71 -5.95
C THR A 100 22.63 17.70 -5.43
N GLY A 101 22.19 16.78 -6.28
CA GLY A 101 21.35 15.64 -5.86
C GLY A 101 22.06 14.75 -4.83
N LEU A 102 23.39 14.58 -4.93
CA LEU A 102 24.18 13.83 -3.95
C LEU A 102 24.16 14.47 -2.55
N ASP A 103 24.18 15.80 -2.46
CA ASP A 103 24.11 16.49 -1.17
C ASP A 103 22.73 16.31 -0.53
N VAL A 104 21.68 16.29 -1.34
CA VAL A 104 20.32 15.96 -0.89
C VAL A 104 20.27 14.54 -0.31
N VAL A 105 20.93 13.59 -0.96
CA VAL A 105 21.03 12.21 -0.43
C VAL A 105 21.82 12.18 0.87
N LYS A 106 23.00 12.78 0.91
CA LYS A 106 23.86 12.82 2.09
C LYS A 106 23.13 13.40 3.32
N VAL A 107 22.38 14.50 3.15
CA VAL A 107 21.66 15.13 4.26
C VAL A 107 20.51 14.25 4.76
N LEU A 108 19.79 13.55 3.85
CA LEU A 108 18.76 12.60 4.21
C LEU A 108 19.33 11.36 4.93
N GLN A 109 20.44 10.81 4.43
CA GLN A 109 21.14 9.71 5.09
C GLN A 109 21.61 10.09 6.51
N LYS A 110 22.16 11.30 6.67
CA LYS A 110 22.58 11.81 7.99
C LYS A 110 21.39 11.97 8.94
N ALA A 111 20.25 12.45 8.43
CA ALA A 111 19.02 12.56 9.21
C ALA A 111 18.52 11.19 9.69
N VAL A 112 18.53 10.17 8.83
CA VAL A 112 18.13 8.79 9.18
C VAL A 112 19.09 8.18 10.21
N LYS A 113 20.40 8.22 9.95
CA LYS A 113 21.43 7.64 10.83
C LYS A 113 21.37 8.18 12.26
N SER A 114 20.88 9.41 12.43
CA SER A 114 20.80 10.04 13.76
C SER A 114 19.76 9.39 14.69
N LYS A 115 18.76 8.69 14.15
CA LYS A 115 17.63 8.16 14.96
C LYS A 115 17.20 6.73 14.62
N LEU A 116 17.71 6.12 13.55
CA LEU A 116 17.37 4.76 13.20
C LEU A 116 17.88 3.77 14.25
N LYS A 117 16.97 2.98 14.83
CA LYS A 117 17.29 1.93 15.81
C LYS A 117 17.74 0.65 15.11
N MET A 118 18.56 -0.17 15.79
CA MET A 118 19.13 -1.40 15.22
C MET A 118 18.10 -2.49 14.89
N ASP A 119 16.97 -2.52 15.60
CA ASP A 119 15.89 -3.49 15.42
C ASP A 119 14.84 -3.04 14.39
N ARG A 120 15.09 -1.92 13.71
CA ARG A 120 14.16 -1.32 12.77
C ARG A 120 14.79 -1.08 11.41
N GLU A 121 13.96 -1.19 10.38
CA GLU A 121 14.31 -0.84 9.01
C GLU A 121 13.64 0.45 8.58
N LEU A 122 14.37 1.26 7.80
CA LEU A 122 13.82 2.40 7.12
C LEU A 122 12.91 1.92 5.99
N VAL A 123 11.66 2.38 5.97
CA VAL A 123 10.75 2.14 4.85
C VAL A 123 10.77 3.32 3.88
N THR A 124 10.68 4.54 4.43
CA THR A 124 10.76 5.74 3.61
C THR A 124 11.18 6.95 4.45
N ILE A 125 11.74 7.95 3.78
CA ILE A 125 12.00 9.28 4.34
C ILE A 125 11.40 10.32 3.40
N ILE A 126 10.54 11.19 3.93
CA ILE A 126 9.80 12.20 3.18
C ILE A 126 10.24 13.58 3.67
N PRO A 127 10.93 14.37 2.86
CA PRO A 127 11.30 15.74 3.23
C PRO A 127 10.06 16.59 3.51
N ILE A 128 10.06 17.29 4.64
CA ILE A 128 9.05 18.30 4.96
C ILE A 128 9.49 19.63 4.36
N TYR A 129 10.72 20.00 4.59
CA TYR A 129 11.42 21.11 3.96
C TYR A 129 12.93 21.00 4.12
N TYR A 130 13.63 21.70 3.26
CA TYR A 130 15.08 21.90 3.35
C TYR A 130 15.43 23.28 3.91
N ILE A 131 16.67 23.40 4.37
CA ILE A 131 17.25 24.62 4.91
C ILE A 131 18.58 24.83 4.17
N VAL A 132 18.74 25.97 3.51
CA VAL A 132 20.02 26.35 2.87
C VAL A 132 20.56 27.55 3.62
N ASP A 133 21.67 27.34 4.31
CA ASP A 133 22.23 28.28 5.32
C ASP A 133 21.12 28.61 6.36
N ASP A 134 20.66 29.86 6.41
CA ASP A 134 19.58 30.30 7.34
C ASP A 134 18.17 30.31 6.71
N LYS A 135 18.06 30.03 5.41
CA LYS A 135 16.77 30.05 4.69
C LYS A 135 16.04 28.72 4.85
N LYS A 136 14.89 28.76 5.54
CA LYS A 136 14.00 27.61 5.79
C LYS A 136 12.88 27.50 4.76
N ASN A 137 12.14 26.40 4.82
CA ASN A 137 10.95 26.10 4.00
C ASN A 137 11.23 25.95 2.49
N ILE A 138 12.43 25.55 2.13
CA ILE A 138 12.81 25.25 0.74
C ILE A 138 12.27 23.86 0.40
N LYS A 139 11.54 23.75 -0.72
CA LYS A 139 10.98 22.46 -1.20
C LYS A 139 12.00 21.67 -2.02
N ASP A 140 12.70 22.33 -2.93
CA ASP A 140 13.78 21.73 -3.71
C ASP A 140 15.04 22.60 -3.56
N PRO A 141 16.10 22.08 -2.92
CA PRO A 141 17.34 22.81 -2.70
C PRO A 141 18.31 22.67 -3.89
N LYS A 142 18.05 21.79 -4.87
CA LYS A 142 18.95 21.55 -6.00
C LYS A 142 19.24 22.85 -6.78
N ASN A 143 20.47 23.00 -7.19
CA ASN A 143 20.97 24.18 -7.91
C ASN A 143 21.01 25.50 -7.12
N LEU A 144 20.55 25.53 -5.87
CA LEU A 144 20.77 26.68 -5.00
C LEU A 144 22.23 26.74 -4.54
N ILE A 145 22.67 27.94 -4.24
CA ILE A 145 24.04 28.20 -3.70
C ILE A 145 23.93 28.35 -2.18
N GLY A 146 24.78 27.65 -1.44
CA GLY A 146 24.85 27.72 0.01
C GLY A 146 26.05 26.96 0.53
N LYS A 147 26.43 27.20 1.78
CA LYS A 147 27.54 26.54 2.48
C LYS A 147 27.07 25.32 3.27
N LYS A 148 25.81 25.33 3.66
CA LYS A 148 25.18 24.27 4.48
C LYS A 148 23.82 23.88 3.93
N LEU A 149 23.57 22.59 3.90
CA LEU A 149 22.25 22.02 3.57
C LEU A 149 21.71 21.28 4.78
N GLY A 150 20.58 21.76 5.30
CA GLY A 150 19.79 21.08 6.33
C GLY A 150 18.52 20.48 5.76
N VAL A 151 17.98 19.47 6.45
CA VAL A 151 16.67 18.89 6.16
C VAL A 151 15.88 18.66 7.43
N LYS A 152 14.56 18.91 7.36
CA LYS A 152 13.59 18.37 8.29
C LYS A 152 12.70 17.41 7.51
N ALA A 153 12.65 16.15 7.94
CA ALA A 153 11.96 15.10 7.22
C ALA A 153 11.12 14.22 8.17
N MET A 154 10.11 13.56 7.62
CA MET A 154 9.39 12.48 8.26
C MET A 154 10.07 11.16 7.90
N MET A 155 10.54 10.44 8.90
CA MET A 155 11.10 9.10 8.78
C MET A 155 10.04 8.07 9.17
N ALA A 156 9.72 7.15 8.28
CA ALA A 156 8.86 6.00 8.55
C ALA A 156 9.72 4.74 8.67
N THR A 157 9.60 4.04 9.79
CA THR A 157 10.31 2.79 10.04
C THR A 157 9.36 1.69 10.48
N THR A 158 9.79 0.44 10.31
CA THR A 158 9.06 -0.77 10.76
C THR A 158 10.03 -1.74 11.43
N PRO A 159 9.58 -2.72 12.24
CA PRO A 159 10.45 -3.78 12.74
C PRO A 159 11.18 -4.48 11.60
N SER A 160 12.49 -4.71 11.75
CA SER A 160 13.33 -5.32 10.70
C SER A 160 12.75 -6.64 10.19
N LYS A 161 12.13 -7.44 11.06
CA LYS A 161 11.48 -8.70 10.69
C LYS A 161 10.42 -8.53 9.59
N ASN A 162 9.64 -7.44 9.61
CA ASN A 162 8.58 -7.21 8.62
C ASN A 162 9.13 -7.06 7.20
N VAL A 163 10.29 -6.43 7.07
CA VAL A 163 10.95 -6.21 5.78
C VAL A 163 11.77 -7.41 5.36
N GLN A 164 12.60 -7.94 6.28
CA GLN A 164 13.49 -9.07 6.00
C GLN A 164 12.74 -10.33 5.59
N SER A 165 11.58 -10.61 6.19
CA SER A 165 10.73 -11.73 5.78
C SER A 165 10.29 -11.63 4.31
N ILE A 166 9.92 -10.43 3.86
CA ILE A 166 9.51 -10.19 2.46
C ILE A 166 10.71 -10.35 1.53
N ILE A 167 11.84 -9.72 1.85
CA ILE A 167 13.06 -9.82 1.04
C ILE A 167 13.50 -11.27 0.89
N SER A 168 13.55 -12.03 1.99
CA SER A 168 13.98 -13.43 1.98
C SER A 168 13.08 -14.32 1.11
N ILE A 169 11.77 -14.09 1.10
CA ILE A 169 10.83 -14.83 0.25
C ILE A 169 11.11 -14.55 -1.24
N PHE A 170 11.27 -13.30 -1.64
CA PHE A 170 11.57 -12.96 -3.03
C PHE A 170 12.96 -13.44 -3.45
N GLN A 171 13.96 -13.32 -2.59
CA GLN A 171 15.32 -13.85 -2.84
C GLN A 171 15.33 -15.36 -3.06
N SER A 172 14.49 -16.13 -2.35
CA SER A 172 14.37 -17.58 -2.57
C SER A 172 13.77 -17.96 -3.92
N LEU A 173 13.14 -16.99 -4.61
CA LEU A 173 12.64 -17.11 -5.98
C LEU A 173 13.59 -16.52 -7.02
N GLY A 174 14.74 -15.98 -6.60
CA GLY A 174 15.68 -15.30 -7.49
C GLY A 174 15.24 -13.89 -7.91
N ILE A 175 14.26 -13.31 -7.19
CA ILE A 175 13.69 -11.99 -7.49
C ILE A 175 14.26 -10.96 -6.51
N ASP A 176 14.71 -9.83 -7.04
CA ASP A 176 15.21 -8.73 -6.22
C ASP A 176 14.10 -7.74 -5.84
N VAL A 177 14.04 -7.38 -4.55
CA VAL A 177 13.14 -6.34 -4.07
C VAL A 177 13.87 -5.01 -4.14
N VAL A 178 13.57 -4.22 -5.16
CA VAL A 178 14.26 -2.94 -5.43
C VAL A 178 13.81 -1.79 -4.54
N ASP A 179 12.56 -1.80 -4.09
CA ASP A 179 12.02 -0.83 -3.12
C ASP A 179 10.91 -1.47 -2.29
N VAL A 180 10.70 -0.93 -1.10
CA VAL A 180 9.58 -1.30 -0.24
C VAL A 180 8.83 -0.05 0.19
N ASN A 181 7.52 -0.17 0.40
CA ASN A 181 6.75 0.92 0.99
C ASN A 181 5.64 0.36 1.89
N LEU A 182 5.20 1.16 2.87
CA LEU A 182 4.03 0.79 3.65
C LEU A 182 2.79 0.74 2.74
N GLY A 183 1.97 -0.29 2.88
CA GLY A 183 0.71 -0.40 2.16
C GLY A 183 -0.17 0.85 2.34
N SER A 184 -0.16 1.44 3.53
CA SER A 184 -0.87 2.69 3.83
C SER A 184 -0.40 3.89 3.01
N ILE A 185 0.91 4.03 2.79
CA ILE A 185 1.46 5.10 1.94
C ILE A 185 1.14 4.83 0.47
N ALA A 186 1.18 3.56 0.05
CA ALA A 186 0.80 3.17 -1.29
C ALA A 186 -0.67 3.49 -1.56
N ASP A 187 -1.59 3.13 -0.66
CA ASP A 187 -3.00 3.48 -0.78
C ASP A 187 -3.22 4.99 -0.88
N TYR A 188 -2.48 5.78 -0.09
CA TYR A 188 -2.53 7.25 -0.22
C TYR A 188 -2.07 7.72 -1.61
N ASN A 189 -0.97 7.17 -2.13
CA ASN A 189 -0.46 7.53 -3.47
C ASN A 189 -1.46 7.20 -4.59
N GLU A 190 -2.30 6.18 -4.41
CA GLU A 190 -3.37 5.87 -5.38
C GLU A 190 -4.42 6.97 -5.44
N PHE A 191 -4.86 7.48 -4.29
CA PHE A 191 -6.02 8.35 -4.19
C PHE A 191 -5.70 9.81 -3.89
N LYS A 192 -4.43 10.19 -3.69
CA LYS A 192 -4.05 11.58 -3.39
C LYS A 192 -4.52 12.53 -4.50
N ASN A 193 -4.99 13.68 -4.07
CA ASN A 193 -5.47 14.75 -4.94
C ASN A 193 -5.20 16.11 -4.28
N ASN A 194 -5.50 17.19 -4.98
CA ASN A 194 -5.26 18.55 -4.48
C ASN A 194 -5.94 18.82 -3.13
N THR A 195 -7.09 18.20 -2.84
CA THR A 195 -7.79 18.39 -1.57
C THR A 195 -7.12 17.63 -0.43
N SER A 196 -6.68 16.37 -0.68
CA SER A 196 -5.99 15.56 0.34
C SER A 196 -4.65 16.17 0.76
N ASP A 197 -4.00 16.93 -0.13
CA ASP A 197 -2.67 17.50 0.09
C ASP A 197 -2.69 18.90 0.76
N THR A 198 -3.86 19.47 1.03
CA THR A 198 -3.95 20.81 1.65
C THR A 198 -4.10 20.81 3.16
N GLY A 199 -4.61 19.73 3.75
CA GLY A 199 -4.92 19.61 5.18
C GLY A 199 -4.54 18.26 5.78
N VAL A 200 -5.28 17.87 6.83
CA VAL A 200 -5.19 16.51 7.38
C VAL A 200 -6.18 15.63 6.65
N SER A 201 -5.69 14.53 6.11
CA SER A 201 -6.51 13.50 5.46
C SER A 201 -6.28 12.14 6.09
N ALA A 202 -7.26 11.24 5.94
CA ALA A 202 -7.16 9.86 6.40
C ALA A 202 -7.39 8.88 5.25
N VAL A 203 -6.67 7.76 5.27
CA VAL A 203 -6.93 6.59 4.43
C VAL A 203 -7.26 5.43 5.34
N ILE A 204 -8.39 4.80 5.12
CA ILE A 204 -8.87 3.63 5.86
C ILE A 204 -8.97 2.47 4.87
N ASN A 205 -8.06 1.51 4.97
CA ASN A 205 -8.08 0.29 4.15
C ASN A 205 -8.74 -0.84 4.93
N ILE A 206 -9.92 -1.30 4.45
CA ILE A 206 -10.63 -2.43 5.03
C ILE A 206 -10.24 -3.70 4.27
N GLY A 207 -9.21 -4.36 4.76
CA GLY A 207 -8.71 -5.63 4.23
C GLY A 207 -9.52 -6.84 4.69
N HIS A 208 -8.96 -8.04 4.48
CA HIS A 208 -9.60 -9.29 4.88
C HIS A 208 -9.50 -9.54 6.39
N ASP A 209 -8.28 -9.55 6.95
CA ASP A 209 -8.05 -9.81 8.38
C ASP A 209 -7.97 -8.55 9.24
N ILE A 210 -7.64 -7.41 8.63
CA ILE A 210 -7.32 -6.17 9.34
C ILE A 210 -7.90 -4.95 8.64
N THR A 211 -8.10 -3.89 9.41
CA THR A 211 -8.37 -2.54 8.91
C THR A 211 -7.22 -1.63 9.31
N THR A 212 -6.62 -0.95 8.35
CA THR A 212 -5.53 0.02 8.59
C THR A 212 -6.08 1.43 8.52
N VAL A 213 -5.79 2.23 9.54
CA VAL A 213 -6.16 3.66 9.61
C VAL A 213 -4.88 4.47 9.56
N SER A 214 -4.73 5.33 8.56
CA SER A 214 -3.52 6.12 8.34
C SER A 214 -3.84 7.58 8.16
N LEU A 215 -3.08 8.46 8.80
CA LEU A 215 -3.24 9.90 8.75
C LEU A 215 -2.10 10.55 8.00
N PHE A 216 -2.47 11.52 7.18
CA PHE A 216 -1.55 12.34 6.40
C PHE A 216 -1.80 13.82 6.70
N ASN A 217 -0.74 14.60 6.73
CA ASN A 217 -0.81 16.05 6.82
C ASN A 217 -0.07 16.64 5.62
N LYS A 218 -0.80 17.30 4.74
CA LYS A 218 -0.26 17.86 3.49
C LYS A 218 0.55 16.83 2.70
N GLY A 219 -0.01 15.64 2.51
CA GLY A 219 0.63 14.56 1.76
C GLY A 219 1.68 13.74 2.52
N ILE A 220 2.04 14.14 3.74
CA ILE A 220 3.07 13.47 4.54
C ILE A 220 2.39 12.61 5.60
N ILE A 221 2.71 11.33 5.63
CA ILE A 221 2.19 10.42 6.66
C ILE A 221 2.65 10.87 8.05
N ILE A 222 1.72 10.91 9.00
CA ILE A 222 2.01 11.31 10.38
C ILE A 222 1.76 10.19 11.38
N ASN A 223 0.86 9.26 11.06
CA ASN A 223 0.59 8.09 11.88
C ASN A 223 -0.15 7.01 11.09
N SER A 224 -0.04 5.75 11.53
CA SER A 224 -0.79 4.62 10.98
C SER A 224 -0.98 3.55 12.04
N GLU A 225 -2.22 3.08 12.18
CA GLU A 225 -2.60 2.05 13.15
C GLU A 225 -3.37 0.92 12.49
N VAL A 226 -3.25 -0.27 13.04
CA VAL A 226 -3.89 -1.48 12.54
C VAL A 226 -4.92 -1.99 13.56
N ILE A 227 -6.16 -2.08 13.12
CA ILE A 227 -7.27 -2.68 13.86
C ILE A 227 -7.41 -4.13 13.39
N GLN A 228 -7.40 -5.08 14.33
CA GLN A 228 -7.42 -6.52 14.02
C GLN A 228 -8.84 -7.03 13.70
N ILE A 229 -9.52 -6.36 12.78
CA ILE A 229 -10.86 -6.70 12.27
C ILE A 229 -10.93 -6.32 10.79
N GLY A 230 -11.60 -7.14 9.98
CA GLY A 230 -11.73 -6.92 8.54
C GLY A 230 -12.84 -7.75 7.92
N GLY A 231 -12.83 -7.92 6.60
CA GLY A 231 -13.85 -8.64 5.83
C GLY A 231 -14.10 -10.07 6.26
N LYS A 232 -13.09 -10.77 6.79
CA LYS A 232 -13.20 -12.11 7.35
C LYS A 232 -14.16 -12.19 8.55
N ASN A 233 -14.26 -11.14 9.32
CA ASN A 233 -15.20 -11.10 10.44
C ASN A 233 -16.64 -11.10 9.93
N ILE A 234 -16.89 -10.47 8.79
CA ILE A 234 -18.20 -10.53 8.11
C ILE A 234 -18.48 -11.95 7.63
N ASP A 235 -17.49 -12.64 7.02
CA ASP A 235 -17.63 -14.02 6.58
C ASP A 235 -17.94 -14.95 7.76
N ASN A 236 -17.29 -14.74 8.90
CA ASN A 236 -17.55 -15.51 10.11
C ASN A 236 -18.97 -15.30 10.65
N ASP A 237 -19.49 -14.06 10.62
CA ASP A 237 -20.86 -13.76 11.07
C ASP A 237 -21.90 -14.40 10.13
N ILE A 238 -21.68 -14.32 8.82
CA ILE A 238 -22.55 -15.01 7.83
C ILE A 238 -22.53 -16.52 8.06
N SER A 239 -21.32 -17.08 8.23
CA SER A 239 -21.15 -18.51 8.52
C SER A 239 -21.91 -18.95 9.77
N TYR A 240 -21.83 -18.14 10.83
CA TYR A 240 -22.49 -18.44 12.11
C TYR A 240 -24.02 -18.34 12.00
N VAL A 241 -24.53 -17.25 11.41
CA VAL A 241 -25.97 -16.98 11.34
C VAL A 241 -26.68 -17.97 10.44
N PHE A 242 -26.11 -18.28 9.26
CA PHE A 242 -26.73 -19.14 8.27
C PHE A 242 -26.19 -20.58 8.29
N LYS A 243 -25.30 -20.91 9.24
CA LYS A 243 -24.67 -22.24 9.37
C LYS A 243 -23.99 -22.72 8.08
N LEU A 244 -23.33 -21.80 7.37
CA LEU A 244 -22.62 -22.07 6.13
C LEU A 244 -21.11 -22.32 6.38
N ASP A 245 -20.45 -22.99 5.43
CA ASP A 245 -19.00 -22.99 5.46
C ASP A 245 -18.42 -21.59 5.13
N LYS A 246 -17.15 -21.37 5.46
CA LYS A 246 -16.51 -20.07 5.30
C LYS A 246 -16.36 -19.66 3.84
N LYS A 247 -16.18 -20.62 2.94
CA LYS A 247 -15.99 -20.37 1.51
C LYS A 247 -17.28 -19.88 0.87
N ASP A 248 -18.40 -20.51 1.22
CA ASP A 248 -19.71 -20.11 0.70
C ASP A 248 -20.18 -18.80 1.34
N SER A 249 -19.87 -18.58 2.63
CA SER A 249 -20.11 -17.30 3.31
C SER A 249 -19.38 -16.13 2.61
N SER A 250 -18.10 -16.31 2.27
CA SER A 250 -17.33 -15.30 1.54
C SER A 250 -17.91 -15.03 0.15
N LYS A 251 -18.27 -16.10 -0.60
CA LYS A 251 -18.89 -15.94 -1.91
C LYS A 251 -20.24 -15.21 -1.85
N LEU A 252 -21.07 -15.51 -0.85
CA LEU A 252 -22.35 -14.82 -0.66
C LEU A 252 -22.15 -13.36 -0.30
N LYS A 253 -21.17 -13.03 0.57
CA LYS A 253 -20.81 -11.66 0.85
C LYS A 253 -20.42 -10.89 -0.41
N GLU A 254 -19.52 -11.46 -1.22
CA GLU A 254 -18.94 -10.78 -2.37
C GLU A 254 -19.90 -10.64 -3.54
N ASN A 255 -20.74 -11.64 -3.79
CA ASN A 255 -21.56 -11.70 -5.00
C ASN A 255 -23.05 -11.41 -4.78
N PHE A 256 -23.50 -11.32 -3.54
CA PHE A 256 -24.93 -11.21 -3.28
C PHE A 256 -25.29 -10.15 -2.22
N ALA A 257 -24.46 -9.95 -1.20
CA ALA A 257 -24.73 -8.98 -0.16
C ALA A 257 -24.52 -7.54 -0.63
N VAL A 258 -25.18 -6.60 0.06
CA VAL A 258 -24.93 -5.16 -0.05
C VAL A 258 -24.53 -4.59 1.31
N ALA A 259 -23.73 -3.52 1.31
CA ALA A 259 -23.20 -2.93 2.54
C ALA A 259 -24.28 -2.26 3.41
N HIS A 260 -25.39 -1.83 2.81
CA HIS A 260 -26.48 -1.20 3.53
C HIS A 260 -27.84 -1.79 3.12
N LYS A 261 -28.60 -2.31 4.09
CA LYS A 261 -29.88 -3.03 3.89
C LYS A 261 -30.93 -2.25 3.08
N LYS A 262 -30.87 -0.91 3.06
CA LYS A 262 -31.77 -0.06 2.26
C LYS A 262 -31.69 -0.37 0.76
N PHE A 263 -30.56 -0.85 0.28
CA PHE A 263 -30.32 -1.19 -1.14
C PHE A 263 -30.55 -2.67 -1.45
N SER A 264 -30.86 -3.48 -0.43
CA SER A 264 -31.13 -4.90 -0.60
C SER A 264 -32.57 -5.15 -1.07
N ARG A 265 -32.77 -6.28 -1.75
CA ARG A 265 -34.04 -6.71 -2.26
C ARG A 265 -34.54 -7.95 -1.50
N VAL A 266 -35.75 -7.87 -0.97
CA VAL A 266 -36.36 -8.99 -0.21
C VAL A 266 -36.68 -10.18 -1.12
N ASN A 267 -37.02 -9.90 -2.39
CA ASN A 267 -37.37 -10.92 -3.35
C ASN A 267 -36.18 -11.60 -4.03
N ASP A 268 -34.97 -11.05 -3.88
CA ASP A 268 -33.76 -11.70 -4.39
C ASP A 268 -33.32 -12.75 -3.37
N VAL A 269 -33.36 -14.01 -3.78
CA VAL A 269 -33.08 -15.18 -2.92
C VAL A 269 -31.95 -16.01 -3.51
N LYS A 270 -31.08 -16.52 -2.66
CA LYS A 270 -30.08 -17.53 -3.00
C LYS A 270 -30.28 -18.77 -2.15
N GLU A 271 -30.24 -19.91 -2.80
CA GLU A 271 -30.18 -21.20 -2.11
C GLU A 271 -28.74 -21.49 -1.68
N ALA A 272 -28.60 -22.04 -0.49
CA ALA A 272 -27.31 -22.46 0.06
C ALA A 272 -27.51 -23.75 0.86
N VAL A 273 -26.42 -24.54 0.94
CA VAL A 273 -26.42 -25.78 1.73
C VAL A 273 -25.66 -25.51 3.04
N THR A 274 -26.34 -25.79 4.15
CA THR A 274 -25.73 -25.64 5.48
C THR A 274 -24.65 -26.70 5.74
N THR A 275 -23.84 -26.49 6.75
CA THR A 275 -22.88 -27.49 7.23
C THR A 275 -23.54 -28.79 7.68
N ASN A 276 -24.84 -28.77 8.03
CA ASN A 276 -25.65 -29.93 8.37
C ASN A 276 -26.27 -30.58 7.13
N ARG A 277 -26.00 -30.09 5.90
CA ARG A 277 -26.54 -30.50 4.62
C ARG A 277 -28.03 -30.15 4.41
N ASP A 278 -28.57 -29.23 5.18
CA ASP A 278 -29.93 -28.71 4.96
C ASP A 278 -29.87 -27.64 3.85
N LEU A 279 -30.86 -27.68 2.96
CA LEU A 279 -31.04 -26.62 1.96
C LEU A 279 -31.80 -25.46 2.62
N ILE A 280 -31.24 -24.26 2.52
CA ILE A 280 -31.86 -23.03 3.03
C ILE A 280 -31.95 -21.97 1.94
N SER A 281 -32.95 -21.12 2.05
CA SER A 281 -33.13 -19.95 1.20
C SER A 281 -32.75 -18.68 1.99
N ILE A 282 -31.85 -17.90 1.45
CA ILE A 282 -31.34 -16.66 2.08
C ILE A 282 -31.73 -15.49 1.20
N THR A 283 -32.46 -14.51 1.76
CA THR A 283 -32.78 -13.26 1.03
C THR A 283 -31.58 -12.32 1.02
N GLN A 284 -31.50 -11.48 0.00
CA GLN A 284 -30.47 -10.44 -0.04
C GLN A 284 -30.59 -9.49 1.18
N TYR A 285 -31.83 -9.26 1.66
CA TYR A 285 -32.08 -8.45 2.83
C TYR A 285 -31.46 -9.06 4.10
N ASP A 286 -31.69 -10.36 4.36
CA ASP A 286 -31.20 -11.03 5.57
C ASP A 286 -29.68 -11.03 5.64
N ILE A 287 -29.02 -11.41 4.53
CA ILE A 287 -27.55 -11.39 4.50
C ILE A 287 -27.00 -9.97 4.63
N SER A 288 -27.66 -8.98 4.03
CA SER A 288 -27.20 -7.59 4.10
C SER A 288 -27.38 -6.97 5.48
N GLN A 289 -28.34 -7.43 6.28
CA GLN A 289 -28.44 -7.05 7.69
C GLN A 289 -27.22 -7.52 8.49
N VAL A 290 -26.75 -8.74 8.29
CA VAL A 290 -25.56 -9.29 8.95
C VAL A 290 -24.33 -8.50 8.51
N VAL A 291 -24.16 -8.30 7.20
CA VAL A 291 -23.06 -7.54 6.61
C VAL A 291 -23.01 -6.11 7.13
N MET A 292 -24.13 -5.39 7.09
CA MET A 292 -24.25 -4.01 7.55
C MET A 292 -23.91 -3.88 9.04
N SER A 293 -24.35 -4.83 9.87
CA SER A 293 -24.07 -4.82 11.31
C SER A 293 -22.57 -4.83 11.58
N ARG A 294 -21.83 -5.77 10.95
CA ARG A 294 -20.39 -5.89 11.13
C ARG A 294 -19.62 -4.74 10.48
N LEU A 295 -20.02 -4.31 9.29
CA LEU A 295 -19.42 -3.15 8.64
C LEU A 295 -19.56 -1.88 9.48
N THR A 296 -20.74 -1.66 10.09
CA THR A 296 -20.97 -0.54 10.99
C THR A 296 -20.03 -0.56 12.18
N GLU A 297 -19.78 -1.74 12.77
CA GLU A 297 -18.80 -1.88 13.83
C GLU A 297 -17.38 -1.54 13.36
N ILE A 298 -16.93 -2.13 12.24
CA ILE A 298 -15.60 -1.88 11.65
C ILE A 298 -15.41 -0.39 11.39
N LEU A 299 -16.38 0.26 10.76
CA LEU A 299 -16.32 1.68 10.41
C LEU A 299 -16.35 2.59 11.65
N LYS A 300 -17.14 2.25 12.68
CA LYS A 300 -17.14 2.98 13.95
C LYS A 300 -15.81 2.85 14.69
N LEU A 301 -15.21 1.66 14.71
CA LEU A 301 -13.88 1.46 15.28
C LEU A 301 -12.82 2.24 14.50
N ALA A 302 -12.87 2.21 13.17
CA ALA A 302 -11.97 2.99 12.31
C ALA A 302 -12.15 4.49 12.55
N LYS A 303 -13.39 4.98 12.64
CA LYS A 303 -13.69 6.38 12.98
C LYS A 303 -13.09 6.75 14.34
N LYS A 304 -13.35 5.94 15.37
CA LYS A 304 -12.78 6.18 16.71
C LYS A 304 -11.25 6.26 16.65
N GLN A 305 -10.61 5.29 15.96
CA GLN A 305 -9.15 5.27 15.82
C GLN A 305 -8.64 6.51 15.08
N THR A 306 -9.31 6.95 14.03
CA THR A 306 -8.96 8.15 13.27
C THR A 306 -8.89 9.39 14.18
N TYR A 307 -9.88 9.58 15.06
CA TYR A 307 -9.89 10.71 16.00
C TYR A 307 -8.94 10.55 17.20
N LEU A 308 -8.54 9.33 17.55
CA LEU A 308 -7.50 9.10 18.55
C LEU A 308 -6.10 9.47 18.05
N LEU A 309 -5.88 9.38 16.75
CA LEU A 309 -4.58 9.66 16.13
C LEU A 309 -4.33 11.17 15.91
N THR A 310 -5.36 12.01 15.94
CA THR A 310 -5.20 13.46 15.75
C THR A 310 -6.31 14.25 16.43
N ASN A 311 -5.93 15.40 17.02
CA ASN A 311 -6.88 16.40 17.50
C ASN A 311 -7.21 17.47 16.45
N ARG A 312 -6.67 17.34 15.22
CA ARG A 312 -6.93 18.29 14.13
C ARG A 312 -8.18 17.90 13.36
N GLU A 313 -8.82 18.86 12.77
CA GLU A 313 -9.92 18.62 11.83
C GLU A 313 -9.40 17.82 10.62
N ILE A 314 -10.15 16.78 10.23
CA ILE A 314 -9.85 15.94 9.09
C ILE A 314 -10.68 16.41 7.92
N SER A 315 -10.02 16.97 6.93
CA SER A 315 -10.67 17.57 5.77
C SER A 315 -11.14 16.53 4.73
N TYR A 316 -10.52 15.35 4.70
CA TYR A 316 -10.87 14.32 3.73
C TYR A 316 -10.55 12.91 4.24
N ILE A 317 -11.47 11.97 4.03
CA ILE A 317 -11.32 10.56 4.40
C ILE A 317 -11.57 9.68 3.17
N ILE A 318 -10.67 8.75 2.90
CA ILE A 318 -10.81 7.74 1.84
C ILE A 318 -10.96 6.37 2.47
N ILE A 319 -12.00 5.64 2.06
CA ILE A 319 -12.20 4.23 2.41
C ILE A 319 -11.79 3.38 1.21
N THR A 320 -10.90 2.42 1.41
CA THR A 320 -10.39 1.53 0.36
C THR A 320 -10.26 0.09 0.85
N GLY A 321 -9.68 -0.78 0.05
CA GLY A 321 -9.55 -2.22 0.31
C GLY A 321 -10.69 -3.04 -0.30
N GLY A 322 -10.50 -4.35 -0.38
CA GLY A 322 -11.46 -5.25 -1.05
C GLY A 322 -12.87 -5.20 -0.44
N THR A 323 -12.97 -5.01 0.86
CA THR A 323 -14.27 -4.92 1.56
C THR A 323 -15.04 -3.63 1.22
N ALA A 324 -14.34 -2.57 0.79
CA ALA A 324 -14.94 -1.30 0.38
C ALA A 324 -15.73 -1.40 -0.93
N GLU A 325 -15.57 -2.49 -1.68
CA GLU A 325 -16.28 -2.73 -2.96
C GLU A 325 -17.74 -3.17 -2.82
N LEU A 326 -18.20 -3.46 -1.62
CA LEU A 326 -19.57 -3.88 -1.40
C LEU A 326 -20.56 -2.80 -1.88
N PRO A 327 -21.55 -3.16 -2.71
CA PRO A 327 -22.55 -2.20 -3.18
C PRO A 327 -23.25 -1.47 -2.02
N GLY A 328 -23.43 -0.17 -2.14
CA GLY A 328 -24.02 0.65 -1.06
C GLY A 328 -23.03 1.11 0.02
N MET A 329 -21.73 0.80 -0.10
CA MET A 329 -20.71 1.21 0.85
C MET A 329 -20.64 2.75 0.97
N SER A 330 -20.72 3.49 -0.14
CA SER A 330 -20.67 4.95 -0.13
C SER A 330 -21.73 5.58 0.77
N TYR A 331 -22.94 5.02 0.78
CA TYR A 331 -24.02 5.47 1.64
C TYR A 331 -23.71 5.20 3.12
N LEU A 332 -23.26 3.98 3.45
CA LEU A 332 -22.95 3.58 4.82
C LEU A 332 -21.80 4.41 5.41
N VAL A 333 -20.75 4.69 4.63
CA VAL A 333 -19.62 5.48 5.11
C VAL A 333 -20.01 6.94 5.31
N GLU A 334 -20.86 7.52 4.44
CA GLU A 334 -21.38 8.88 4.60
C GLU A 334 -22.27 9.02 5.84
N GLU A 335 -23.13 8.03 6.11
CA GLU A 335 -23.95 7.96 7.32
C GLU A 335 -23.09 7.97 8.61
N ILE A 336 -21.96 7.27 8.59
CA ILE A 336 -21.10 7.15 9.78
C ILE A 336 -20.13 8.33 9.93
N PHE A 337 -19.48 8.77 8.85
CA PHE A 337 -18.40 9.77 8.90
C PHE A 337 -18.87 11.20 8.55
N GLY A 338 -19.95 11.35 7.78
CA GLY A 338 -20.40 12.63 7.23
C GLY A 338 -19.92 12.84 5.78
N SER A 339 -20.04 14.05 5.27
CA SER A 339 -19.84 14.39 3.85
C SER A 339 -18.38 14.46 3.39
N ASN A 340 -17.43 14.45 4.31
CA ASN A 340 -15.99 14.53 4.00
C ASN A 340 -15.34 13.17 3.74
N VAL A 341 -16.13 12.09 3.66
CA VAL A 341 -15.66 10.73 3.36
C VAL A 341 -16.05 10.31 1.93
N LYS A 342 -15.18 9.56 1.28
CA LYS A 342 -15.48 8.89 0.01
C LYS A 342 -14.92 7.48 0.00
N VAL A 343 -15.60 6.60 -0.71
CA VAL A 343 -15.02 5.31 -1.12
C VAL A 343 -14.07 5.59 -2.27
N GLY A 344 -12.89 5.00 -2.23
CA GLY A 344 -11.88 5.10 -3.29
C GLY A 344 -12.47 4.64 -4.62
N ASN A 345 -12.05 5.28 -5.69
CA ASN A 345 -12.41 4.90 -7.05
C ASN A 345 -11.14 4.83 -7.90
N ILE A 346 -10.81 3.65 -8.39
CA ILE A 346 -9.67 3.42 -9.28
C ILE A 346 -10.17 3.41 -10.72
N ASP A 347 -9.87 4.47 -11.48
CA ASP A 347 -10.33 4.62 -12.85
C ASP A 347 -9.48 3.85 -13.87
N THR A 348 -8.34 3.31 -13.44
CA THR A 348 -7.40 2.60 -14.31
C THR A 348 -8.00 1.31 -14.85
N ILE A 349 -8.09 1.19 -16.17
CA ILE A 349 -8.60 0.00 -16.86
C ILE A 349 -7.75 -1.22 -16.49
N GLY A 350 -8.42 -2.33 -16.17
CA GLY A 350 -7.79 -3.59 -15.76
C GLY A 350 -7.68 -3.78 -14.26
N ILE A 351 -7.75 -2.70 -13.46
CA ILE A 351 -7.67 -2.75 -11.99
C ILE A 351 -8.74 -1.90 -11.29
N ARG A 352 -9.91 -1.73 -11.88
CA ARG A 352 -11.04 -0.94 -11.35
C ARG A 352 -11.68 -1.60 -10.13
N ASN A 353 -10.87 -1.86 -9.08
CA ASN A 353 -11.35 -2.41 -7.81
C ASN A 353 -10.37 -2.00 -6.71
N ASN A 354 -10.88 -1.54 -5.60
CA ASN A 354 -10.10 -1.03 -4.47
C ASN A 354 -9.13 -2.06 -3.86
N LYS A 355 -9.30 -3.35 -4.13
CA LYS A 355 -8.32 -4.37 -3.74
C LYS A 355 -6.94 -4.19 -4.38
N TYR A 356 -6.85 -3.41 -5.47
CA TYR A 356 -5.60 -3.12 -6.18
C TYR A 356 -4.98 -1.76 -5.78
N SER A 357 -5.58 -1.03 -4.83
CA SER A 357 -5.09 0.30 -4.44
C SER A 357 -3.62 0.28 -4.03
N THR A 358 -3.22 -0.71 -3.25
CA THR A 358 -1.84 -0.85 -2.78
C THR A 358 -0.85 -1.06 -3.93
N VAL A 359 -1.09 -2.03 -4.82
CA VAL A 359 -0.16 -2.31 -5.93
C VAL A 359 -0.08 -1.16 -6.93
N SER A 360 -1.20 -0.50 -7.23
CA SER A 360 -1.21 0.68 -8.08
C SER A 360 -0.47 1.85 -7.43
N GLY A 361 -0.75 2.09 -6.15
CA GLY A 361 -0.12 3.17 -5.39
C GLY A 361 1.38 2.98 -5.16
N LEU A 362 1.88 1.72 -5.10
CA LEU A 362 3.32 1.43 -5.09
C LEU A 362 3.99 1.95 -6.37
N ILE A 363 3.41 1.65 -7.54
CA ILE A 363 3.96 2.11 -8.84
C ILE A 363 3.89 3.63 -8.95
N LYS A 364 2.77 4.25 -8.59
CA LYS A 364 2.66 5.72 -8.60
C LYS A 364 3.69 6.36 -7.65
N GLY A 365 3.86 5.79 -6.45
CA GLY A 365 4.81 6.29 -5.46
C GLY A 365 6.27 6.21 -5.89
N ILE A 366 6.71 5.10 -6.51
CA ILE A 366 8.08 4.98 -7.02
C ILE A 366 8.31 5.94 -8.20
N ASN A 367 7.34 6.07 -9.11
CA ASN A 367 7.47 7.00 -10.22
C ASN A 367 7.62 8.45 -9.73
N ASP A 368 6.79 8.90 -8.78
CA ASP A 368 6.89 10.23 -8.18
C ASP A 368 8.25 10.45 -7.48
N LYS A 369 8.75 9.40 -6.79
CA LYS A 369 10.06 9.41 -6.14
C LYS A 369 11.20 9.56 -7.15
N LEU A 370 11.12 8.87 -8.28
CA LEU A 370 12.11 8.98 -9.37
C LEU A 370 12.04 10.33 -10.09
N GLU A 371 10.84 10.80 -10.43
CA GLU A 371 10.64 12.11 -11.07
C GLU A 371 11.17 13.25 -10.20
N SER A 372 10.93 13.20 -8.89
CA SER A 372 11.46 14.22 -7.95
C SER A 372 12.99 14.27 -7.90
N ARG A 373 13.68 13.27 -8.41
CA ARG A 373 15.13 13.11 -8.45
C ARG A 373 15.72 13.22 -9.86
N ASP A 374 14.89 13.52 -10.86
CA ASP A 374 15.26 13.56 -12.27
C ASP A 374 15.90 12.24 -12.77
N LYS A 375 15.44 11.11 -12.22
CA LYS A 375 15.91 9.77 -12.59
C LYS A 375 14.87 9.01 -13.40
N GLU A 376 15.33 8.26 -14.39
CA GLU A 376 14.54 7.30 -15.15
C GLU A 376 14.99 5.88 -14.81
N TYR A 377 14.02 5.02 -14.59
CA TYR A 377 14.24 3.61 -14.29
C TYR A 377 13.12 2.75 -14.86
N THR A 378 13.46 1.55 -15.32
CA THR A 378 12.51 0.51 -15.69
C THR A 378 12.95 -0.81 -15.08
N MET A 379 12.00 -1.64 -14.67
CA MET A 379 12.28 -2.99 -14.16
C MET A 379 12.28 -4.04 -15.28
N ILE A 380 11.59 -3.74 -16.37
CA ILE A 380 11.43 -4.66 -17.50
C ILE A 380 11.82 -3.89 -18.75
N ASP A 381 12.76 -4.42 -19.50
CA ASP A 381 13.15 -3.92 -20.82
C ASP A 381 12.54 -4.82 -21.90
N LEU A 382 11.45 -4.35 -22.50
CA LEU A 382 10.76 -5.07 -23.57
C LEU A 382 11.44 -4.91 -24.93
N ASP A 383 12.39 -3.98 -25.06
CA ASP A 383 13.04 -3.65 -26.32
C ASP A 383 14.36 -4.45 -26.52
N ASN A 384 14.88 -5.09 -25.48
CA ASN A 384 16.10 -5.88 -25.49
C ASN A 384 15.82 -7.37 -25.18
N ASP A 385 15.17 -8.06 -26.14
CA ASP A 385 15.25 -9.53 -26.17
C ASP A 385 16.68 -9.95 -26.53
N ALA A 386 17.31 -10.73 -25.63
CA ALA A 386 18.52 -11.53 -25.85
C ALA A 386 19.91 -10.86 -25.71
N SER A 387 20.15 -9.97 -24.77
CA SER A 387 21.52 -9.86 -24.25
C SER A 387 21.53 -9.57 -22.76
N GLY A 388 21.85 -10.62 -22.01
CA GLY A 388 22.03 -10.53 -20.57
C GLY A 388 23.07 -9.48 -20.18
N GLN A 389 22.97 -9.08 -18.92
CA GLN A 389 23.94 -8.33 -18.15
C GLN A 389 23.73 -6.82 -18.08
N ASN A 390 22.89 -6.42 -17.14
CA ASN A 390 23.31 -5.44 -16.15
C ASN A 390 22.88 -5.94 -14.77
N LYS A 391 23.59 -6.93 -14.27
CA LYS A 391 23.57 -7.32 -12.86
C LYS A 391 24.34 -6.26 -12.10
N LEU A 392 23.67 -5.22 -11.66
CA LEU A 392 24.13 -4.42 -10.52
C LEU A 392 24.01 -5.32 -9.28
N SER A 393 25.06 -6.06 -9.00
CA SER A 393 25.18 -6.86 -7.78
C SER A 393 25.43 -5.91 -6.60
N ILE A 394 24.38 -5.47 -5.95
CA ILE A 394 24.52 -4.82 -4.65
C ILE A 394 24.64 -5.94 -3.62
N ASN A 395 25.88 -6.21 -3.21
CA ASN A 395 26.24 -7.25 -2.23
C ASN A 395 25.90 -6.86 -0.77
N ASP A 396 24.98 -5.89 -0.55
CA ASP A 396 24.66 -5.42 0.78
C ASP A 396 23.17 -5.60 1.07
N SER A 397 22.86 -6.45 2.04
CA SER A 397 21.52 -6.91 2.39
C SER A 397 20.67 -5.85 3.15
N SER A 398 21.22 -4.66 3.44
CA SER A 398 20.48 -3.65 4.19
C SER A 398 19.51 -2.90 3.30
N VAL A 399 18.26 -2.76 3.77
CA VAL A 399 17.23 -1.95 3.11
C VAL A 399 17.64 -0.48 3.01
N LEU A 400 18.45 0.02 3.95
CA LEU A 400 19.06 1.34 3.87
C LEU A 400 19.84 1.53 2.57
N ASN A 401 20.68 0.56 2.19
CA ASN A 401 21.40 0.62 0.93
C ASN A 401 20.48 0.44 -0.26
N LYS A 402 19.41 -0.35 -0.16
CA LYS A 402 18.40 -0.48 -1.22
C LYS A 402 17.56 0.77 -1.39
N VAL A 403 17.06 1.37 -0.31
CA VAL A 403 16.28 2.63 -0.35
C VAL A 403 17.14 3.81 -0.84
N PHE A 404 18.45 3.81 -0.56
CA PHE A 404 19.39 4.85 -0.99
C PHE A 404 20.24 4.43 -2.20
N GLY A 405 20.60 3.13 -2.34
CA GLY A 405 21.52 2.63 -3.35
C GLY A 405 20.90 2.50 -4.74
N TYR A 406 19.80 1.79 -4.90
CA TYR A 406 19.18 1.56 -6.23
C TYR A 406 18.82 2.85 -6.98
N PHE A 407 18.61 3.94 -6.28
CA PHE A 407 18.18 5.21 -6.84
C PHE A 407 19.21 6.33 -6.66
N PHE A 408 20.39 6.03 -6.11
CA PHE A 408 21.38 7.05 -5.75
C PHE A 408 22.81 6.76 -6.20
N ASP A 409 23.13 5.53 -6.60
CA ASP A 409 24.42 5.24 -7.21
C ASP A 409 24.36 5.63 -8.70
N ASN A 410 24.93 6.76 -8.98
CA ASN A 410 25.66 7.38 -10.07
C ASN A 410 25.46 8.87 -10.10
#